data_4aab3996d372d8580292edab715b3dcd
#
_entry.id   4aab3996d372d8580292edab715b3dcd
#
_cell.length_a   1.000
_cell.length_b   1.000
_cell.length_c   1.000
_cell.angle_alpha   90.00
_cell.angle_beta   90.00
_cell.angle_gamma   90.00
#
_symmetry.space_group_name_H-M   'P 1'
#
loop_
_entity.id
_entity.type
_entity.pdbx_description
1 polymer ?
#
loop_
_entity_poly.entity_id
_entity_poly.type
_entity_poly.pdbx_seq_one_letter_code
_entity_poly.pdbx_strand_id
1 'polypeptide(L)'
;NKKYDLVSKARDFLETARTNIIGKYIGPIKAGFSKYYNILTHESADRYHIDANTHLTVEEEGMQREVHFFSSGYQDMIGICMRMSLVAAMYKDEKPFIIFDDPFINLDMDKTEGALQFLEEVSKEYQVIYFTCNDSRIRK
;
A
#
# COMPACT_ATOMS: atom_id res chain seq x y z
N ASN A 1 23.64 9.10 -38.04
CA ASN A 1 22.40 8.45 -38.47
C ASN A 1 21.22 9.10 -37.75
N LYS A 2 20.67 10.20 -38.37
CA LYS A 2 19.61 11.05 -37.75
C LYS A 2 18.43 10.28 -37.12
N LYS A 3 18.09 9.13 -37.70
CA LYS A 3 16.97 8.30 -37.19
C LYS A 3 17.34 7.55 -35.91
N TYR A 4 18.59 7.12 -35.80
CA TYR A 4 19.10 6.45 -34.58
C TYR A 4 19.22 7.43 -33.42
N ASP A 5 19.72 8.65 -33.69
CA ASP A 5 19.86 9.71 -32.72
C ASP A 5 18.49 10.19 -32.19
N LEU A 6 17.46 10.21 -33.05
CA LEU A 6 16.09 10.58 -32.65
C LEU A 6 15.48 9.54 -31.72
N VAL A 7 15.64 8.24 -32.03
CA VAL A 7 15.11 7.13 -31.20
C VAL A 7 15.82 7.09 -29.85
N SER A 8 17.17 7.28 -29.83
CA SER A 8 17.92 7.35 -28.58
C SER A 8 17.44 8.49 -27.67
N LYS A 9 17.30 9.69 -28.23
CA LYS A 9 16.79 10.86 -27.47
C LYS A 9 15.37 10.67 -26.98
N ALA A 10 14.50 10.04 -27.76
CA ALA A 10 13.14 9.73 -27.33
C ALA A 10 13.12 8.74 -26.16
N ARG A 11 13.98 7.72 -26.20
CA ARG A 11 14.16 6.76 -25.11
C ARG A 11 14.65 7.45 -23.84
N ASP A 12 15.71 8.26 -23.92
CA ASP A 12 16.29 8.98 -22.79
C ASP A 12 15.26 9.93 -22.15
N PHE A 13 14.45 10.59 -22.99
CA PHE A 13 13.37 11.45 -22.51
C PHE A 13 12.29 10.66 -21.75
N LEU A 14 11.87 9.51 -22.28
CA LEU A 14 10.89 8.64 -21.64
C LEU A 14 11.40 8.04 -20.33
N GLU A 15 12.68 7.63 -20.29
CA GLU A 15 13.31 7.13 -19.06
C GLU A 15 13.41 8.24 -17.99
N THR A 16 13.77 9.46 -18.39
CA THR A 16 13.80 10.61 -17.48
C THR A 16 12.40 10.96 -16.94
N ALA A 17 11.41 11.00 -17.82
CA ALA A 17 10.02 11.25 -17.44
C ALA A 17 9.50 10.17 -16.47
N ARG A 18 9.78 8.88 -16.75
CA ARG A 18 9.45 7.76 -15.88
C ARG A 18 10.11 7.92 -14.51
N THR A 19 11.40 8.22 -14.45
CA THR A 19 12.13 8.40 -13.19
C THR A 19 11.56 9.55 -12.35
N ASN A 20 11.22 10.66 -12.99
CA ASN A 20 10.61 11.81 -12.32
C ASN A 20 9.22 11.50 -11.75
N ILE A 21 8.39 10.77 -12.51
CA ILE A 21 7.06 10.34 -12.06
C ILE A 21 7.19 9.37 -10.88
N ILE A 22 8.04 8.36 -10.97
CA ILE A 22 8.30 7.39 -9.92
C ILE A 22 8.79 8.12 -8.65
N GLY A 23 9.79 9.00 -8.78
CA GLY A 23 10.33 9.77 -7.65
C GLY A 23 9.28 10.61 -6.92
N LYS A 24 8.28 11.13 -7.66
CA LYS A 24 7.18 11.91 -7.08
C LYS A 24 6.25 11.08 -6.19
N TYR A 25 6.04 9.81 -6.50
CA TYR A 25 5.04 8.96 -5.82
C TYR A 25 5.65 7.98 -4.82
N ILE A 26 6.87 7.51 -5.02
CA ILE A 26 7.49 6.48 -4.16
C ILE A 26 7.63 6.96 -2.71
N GLY A 27 8.06 8.19 -2.47
CA GLY A 27 8.15 8.75 -1.12
C GLY A 27 6.80 8.74 -0.39
N PRO A 28 5.75 9.36 -0.96
CA PRO A 28 4.39 9.30 -0.42
C PRO A 28 3.84 7.89 -0.22
N ILE A 29 4.11 6.94 -1.14
CA ILE A 29 3.68 5.55 -1.02
C ILE A 29 4.35 4.87 0.18
N LYS A 30 5.67 5.02 0.35
CA LYS A 30 6.40 4.48 1.50
C LYS A 30 5.87 5.04 2.82
N ALA A 31 5.67 6.35 2.90
CA ALA A 31 5.13 6.99 4.09
C ALA A 31 3.70 6.52 4.41
N GLY A 32 2.84 6.42 3.40
CA GLY A 32 1.49 5.90 3.53
C GLY A 32 1.47 4.44 3.97
N PHE A 33 2.31 3.60 3.38
CA PHE A 33 2.44 2.20 3.77
C PHE A 33 2.85 2.06 5.23
N SER A 34 3.88 2.79 5.66
CA SER A 34 4.33 2.77 7.06
C SER A 34 3.24 3.24 8.03
N LYS A 35 2.50 4.30 7.67
CA LYS A 35 1.35 4.79 8.46
C LYS A 35 0.29 3.70 8.63
N TYR A 36 -0.20 3.14 7.53
CA TYR A 36 -1.29 2.17 7.57
C TYR A 36 -0.89 0.83 8.18
N TYR A 37 0.35 0.38 7.93
CA TYR A 37 0.88 -0.82 8.54
C TYR A 37 0.99 -0.69 10.06
N ASN A 38 1.53 0.43 10.56
CA ASN A 38 1.63 0.68 11.99
C ASN A 38 0.26 0.72 12.69
N ILE A 39 -0.74 1.35 12.06
CA ILE A 39 -2.11 1.38 12.61
C ILE A 39 -2.70 -0.02 12.70
N LEU A 40 -2.52 -0.83 11.65
CA LEU A 40 -3.12 -2.15 11.54
C LEU A 40 -2.45 -3.18 12.46
N THR A 41 -1.12 -3.06 12.68
CA THR A 41 -0.32 -4.09 13.38
C THR A 41 0.26 -3.63 14.71
N HIS A 42 0.32 -2.31 14.95
CA HIS A 42 1.07 -1.67 16.04
C HIS A 42 2.59 -1.92 15.98
N GLU A 43 3.10 -2.31 14.80
CA GLU A 43 4.51 -2.58 14.56
C GLU A 43 5.12 -1.55 13.59
N SER A 44 6.47 -1.42 13.63
CA SER A 44 7.20 -0.63 12.63
C SER A 44 7.23 -1.34 11.27
N ALA A 45 7.19 -0.54 10.20
CA ALA A 45 7.30 -1.01 8.83
C ALA A 45 8.76 -1.02 8.31
N ASP A 46 9.76 -0.87 9.17
CA ASP A 46 11.17 -0.67 8.77
C ASP A 46 11.75 -1.83 7.97
N ARG A 47 11.24 -3.04 8.19
CA ARG A 47 11.66 -4.24 7.45
C ARG A 47 11.10 -4.35 6.03
N TYR A 48 10.22 -3.42 5.62
CA TYR A 48 9.60 -3.45 4.29
C TYR A 48 10.33 -2.53 3.34
N HIS A 49 10.65 -3.05 2.17
CA HIS A 49 11.30 -2.31 1.10
C HIS A 49 10.39 -2.21 -0.10
N ILE A 50 10.08 -0.99 -0.53
CA ILE A 50 9.29 -0.72 -1.73
C ILE A 50 10.24 -0.10 -2.74
N ASP A 51 10.41 -0.77 -3.88
CA ASP A 51 11.29 -0.30 -4.95
C ASP A 51 10.60 0.73 -5.88
N ALA A 52 11.33 1.20 -6.88
CA ALA A 52 10.84 2.17 -7.85
C ALA A 52 9.70 1.64 -8.76
N ASN A 53 9.50 0.33 -8.81
CA ASN A 53 8.40 -0.31 -9.55
C ASN A 53 7.21 -0.65 -8.64
N THR A 54 7.20 -0.13 -7.39
CA THR A 54 6.21 -0.46 -6.36
C THR A 54 6.21 -1.92 -5.92
N HIS A 55 7.30 -2.64 -6.20
CA HIS A 55 7.48 -4.00 -5.75
C HIS A 55 7.88 -3.99 -4.27
N LEU A 56 7.20 -4.78 -3.46
CA LEU A 56 7.38 -4.83 -2.02
C LEU A 56 8.04 -6.14 -1.62
N THR A 57 9.15 -6.03 -0.87
CA THR A 57 9.86 -7.13 -0.24
C THR A 57 9.94 -6.93 1.26
N VAL A 58 10.16 -8.00 1.99
CA VAL A 58 10.30 -8.02 3.46
C VAL A 58 11.70 -8.52 3.81
N GLU A 59 12.39 -7.79 4.67
CA GLU A 59 13.65 -8.26 5.25
C GLU A 59 13.37 -9.14 6.46
N GLU A 60 13.84 -10.37 6.40
CA GLU A 60 13.73 -11.34 7.47
C GLU A 60 15.07 -12.08 7.63
N GLU A 61 15.67 -12.02 8.81
CA GLU A 61 16.98 -12.62 9.11
C GLU A 61 18.10 -12.21 8.13
N GLY A 62 18.09 -10.93 7.69
CA GLY A 62 19.09 -10.40 6.75
C GLY A 62 18.87 -10.81 5.28
N MET A 63 17.75 -11.46 4.95
CA MET A 63 17.37 -11.83 3.59
C MET A 63 16.11 -11.12 3.16
N GLN A 64 16.07 -10.66 1.91
CA GLN A 64 14.85 -10.13 1.30
C GLN A 64 13.98 -11.27 0.78
N ARG A 65 12.72 -11.28 1.21
CA ARG A 65 11.71 -12.26 0.79
C ARG A 65 10.53 -11.58 0.12
N GLU A 66 9.95 -12.26 -0.85
CA GLU A 66 8.71 -11.85 -1.48
C GLU A 66 7.51 -12.07 -0.56
N VAL A 67 6.50 -11.18 -0.63
CA VAL A 67 5.30 -11.23 0.22
C VAL A 67 4.52 -12.53 0.06
N HIS A 68 4.56 -13.16 -1.12
CA HIS A 68 3.83 -14.39 -1.40
C HIS A 68 4.30 -15.62 -0.61
N PHE A 69 5.46 -15.55 0.07
CA PHE A 69 5.92 -16.62 0.96
C PHE A 69 5.26 -16.60 2.35
N PHE A 70 4.51 -15.56 2.67
CA PHE A 70 3.83 -15.42 3.97
C PHE A 70 2.40 -15.95 3.94
N SER A 71 1.76 -16.07 5.12
CA SER A 71 0.38 -16.51 5.24
C SER A 71 -0.60 -15.61 4.46
N SER A 72 -1.77 -16.15 4.08
CA SER A 72 -2.79 -15.38 3.36
C SER A 72 -3.23 -14.13 4.12
N GLY A 73 -3.48 -14.25 5.43
CA GLY A 73 -3.84 -13.10 6.25
C GLY A 73 -2.78 -12.01 6.28
N TYR A 74 -1.49 -12.40 6.28
CA TYR A 74 -0.39 -11.46 6.21
C TYR A 74 -0.31 -10.78 4.82
N GLN A 75 -0.50 -11.54 3.74
CA GLN A 75 -0.54 -11.00 2.38
C GLN A 75 -1.70 -10.00 2.20
N ASP A 76 -2.88 -10.32 2.72
CA ASP A 76 -4.06 -9.46 2.65
C ASP A 76 -3.83 -8.14 3.41
N MET A 77 -3.27 -8.22 4.61
CA MET A 77 -2.93 -7.07 5.44
C MET A 77 -1.95 -6.13 4.72
N ILE A 78 -0.86 -6.66 4.19
CA ILE A 78 0.12 -5.89 3.41
C ILE A 78 -0.53 -5.31 2.16
N GLY A 79 -1.34 -6.11 1.46
CA GLY A 79 -2.05 -5.70 0.26
C GLY A 79 -2.99 -4.52 0.51
N ILE A 80 -3.71 -4.50 1.63
CA ILE A 80 -4.59 -3.39 2.03
C ILE A 80 -3.76 -2.14 2.31
N CYS A 81 -2.69 -2.24 3.10
CA CYS A 81 -1.81 -1.12 3.41
C CYS A 81 -1.20 -0.52 2.13
N MET A 82 -0.75 -1.36 1.20
CA MET A 82 -0.19 -0.91 -0.06
C MET A 82 -1.22 -0.21 -0.95
N ARG A 83 -2.42 -0.77 -1.10
CA ARG A 83 -3.51 -0.15 -1.87
C ARG A 83 -3.91 1.21 -1.30
N MET A 84 -4.07 1.32 0.02
CA MET A 84 -4.41 2.60 0.66
C MET A 84 -3.29 3.62 0.53
N SER A 85 -2.02 3.21 0.58
CA SER A 85 -0.88 4.12 0.35
C SER A 85 -0.83 4.64 -1.08
N LEU A 86 -1.17 3.79 -2.07
CA LEU A 86 -1.30 4.19 -3.47
C LEU A 86 -2.45 5.20 -3.66
N VAL A 87 -3.62 4.92 -3.10
CA VAL A 87 -4.77 5.83 -3.15
C VAL A 87 -4.41 7.19 -2.53
N ALA A 88 -3.80 7.18 -1.34
CA ALA A 88 -3.38 8.41 -0.66
C ALA A 88 -2.33 9.22 -1.44
N ALA A 89 -1.42 8.53 -2.13
CA ALA A 89 -0.41 9.19 -2.96
C ALA A 89 -0.98 9.80 -4.25
N MET A 90 -1.98 9.14 -4.85
CA MET A 90 -2.57 9.53 -6.14
C MET A 90 -3.66 10.59 -5.99
N TYR A 91 -4.50 10.49 -4.96
CA TYR A 91 -5.69 11.33 -4.75
C TYR A 91 -5.48 12.28 -3.56
N LYS A 92 -4.74 13.37 -3.79
CA LYS A 92 -4.43 14.36 -2.75
C LYS A 92 -5.58 15.34 -2.52
N ASP A 93 -6.18 15.83 -3.59
CA ASP A 93 -7.15 16.92 -3.56
C ASP A 93 -8.60 16.39 -3.60
N GLU A 94 -8.89 15.45 -4.49
CA GLU A 94 -10.21 14.83 -4.61
C GLU A 94 -10.18 13.40 -4.08
N LYS A 95 -10.71 13.19 -2.88
CA LYS A 95 -10.71 11.88 -2.22
C LYS A 95 -11.81 10.99 -2.81
N PRO A 96 -11.48 9.80 -3.34
CA PRO A 96 -12.48 8.84 -3.78
C PRO A 96 -13.22 8.25 -2.58
N PHE A 97 -14.41 7.67 -2.79
CA PHE A 97 -14.99 6.76 -1.80
C PHE A 97 -14.29 5.40 -1.87
N ILE A 98 -14.21 4.71 -0.73
CA ILE A 98 -13.55 3.43 -0.61
C ILE A 98 -14.57 2.36 -0.23
N ILE A 99 -14.56 1.25 -0.95
CA ILE A 99 -15.38 0.08 -0.63
C ILE A 99 -14.45 -1.02 -0.11
N PHE A 100 -14.72 -1.50 1.09
CA PHE A 100 -14.11 -2.70 1.65
C PHE A 100 -15.15 -3.82 1.72
N ASP A 101 -14.86 -4.92 1.05
CA ASP A 101 -15.68 -6.12 1.05
C ASP A 101 -14.95 -7.23 1.81
N ASP A 102 -15.30 -7.40 3.07
CA ASP A 102 -14.72 -8.34 4.04
C ASP A 102 -13.16 -8.42 4.03
N PRO A 103 -12.47 -7.25 4.07
CA PRO A 103 -11.04 -7.14 3.80
C PRO A 103 -10.17 -7.86 4.83
N PHE A 104 -10.74 -8.19 5.99
CA PHE A 104 -10.03 -8.76 7.14
C PHE A 104 -10.43 -10.21 7.44
N ILE A 105 -11.02 -10.92 6.46
CA ILE A 105 -11.54 -12.28 6.66
C ILE A 105 -10.49 -13.27 7.14
N ASN A 106 -9.25 -13.11 6.70
CA ASN A 106 -8.12 -13.99 7.03
C ASN A 106 -7.26 -13.47 8.20
N LEU A 107 -7.67 -12.38 8.88
CA LEU A 107 -6.95 -11.89 10.05
C LEU A 107 -7.35 -12.62 11.32
N ASP A 108 -6.34 -12.90 12.14
CA ASP A 108 -6.54 -13.46 13.47
C ASP A 108 -7.31 -12.51 14.39
N MET A 109 -7.98 -13.06 15.40
CA MET A 109 -8.82 -12.30 16.33
C MET A 109 -8.05 -11.22 17.12
N ASP A 110 -6.79 -11.46 17.43
CA ASP A 110 -5.90 -10.51 18.12
C ASP A 110 -5.57 -9.28 17.27
N LYS A 111 -5.70 -9.35 15.95
CA LYS A 111 -5.51 -8.23 15.01
C LYS A 111 -6.79 -7.46 14.70
N THR A 112 -7.93 -7.87 15.26
CA THR A 112 -9.23 -7.23 15.00
C THR A 112 -9.26 -5.77 15.47
N GLU A 113 -8.63 -5.45 16.59
CA GLU A 113 -8.57 -4.08 17.11
C GLU A 113 -7.80 -3.16 16.12
N GLY A 114 -6.66 -3.59 15.61
CA GLY A 114 -5.90 -2.86 14.61
C GLY A 114 -6.69 -2.65 13.31
N ALA A 115 -7.48 -3.67 12.89
CA ALA A 115 -8.35 -3.56 11.72
C ALA A 115 -9.44 -2.49 11.90
N LEU A 116 -10.06 -2.43 13.08
CA LEU A 116 -11.07 -1.41 13.40
C LEU A 116 -10.45 -0.01 13.49
N GLN A 117 -9.27 0.13 14.09
CA GLN A 117 -8.54 1.40 14.14
C GLN A 117 -8.12 1.86 12.74
N PHE A 118 -7.73 0.93 11.88
CA PHE A 118 -7.42 1.22 10.48
C PHE A 118 -8.65 1.78 9.74
N LEU A 119 -9.82 1.15 9.88
CA LEU A 119 -11.06 1.64 9.27
C LEU A 119 -11.44 3.03 9.79
N GLU A 120 -11.30 3.27 11.09
CA GLU A 120 -11.53 4.58 11.68
C GLU A 120 -10.58 5.64 11.11
N GLU A 121 -9.30 5.34 11.00
CA GLU A 121 -8.33 6.28 10.45
C GLU A 121 -8.61 6.61 8.98
N VAL A 122 -8.93 5.58 8.17
CA VAL A 122 -9.30 5.78 6.78
C VAL A 122 -10.58 6.60 6.64
N SER A 123 -11.56 6.39 7.52
CA SER A 123 -12.84 7.10 7.49
C SER A 123 -12.74 8.60 7.84
N LYS A 124 -11.65 9.04 8.46
CA LYS A 124 -11.40 10.48 8.71
C LYS A 124 -11.12 11.27 7.43
N GLU A 125 -10.55 10.59 6.42
CA GLU A 125 -10.14 11.21 5.17
C GLU A 125 -11.00 10.82 3.97
N TYR A 126 -11.64 9.64 4.02
CA TYR A 126 -12.38 9.04 2.92
C TYR A 126 -13.79 8.65 3.35
N GLN A 127 -14.75 8.72 2.42
CA GLN A 127 -16.03 8.05 2.61
C GLN A 127 -15.80 6.54 2.48
N VAL A 128 -16.09 5.79 3.54
CA VAL A 128 -15.88 4.33 3.59
C VAL A 128 -17.20 3.61 3.59
N ILE A 129 -17.35 2.61 2.72
CA ILE A 129 -18.41 1.63 2.72
C ILE A 129 -17.78 0.29 3.08
N TYR A 130 -18.21 -0.28 4.21
CA TYR A 130 -17.63 -1.51 4.74
C TYR A 130 -18.67 -2.62 4.79
N PHE A 131 -18.43 -3.69 4.07
CA PHE A 131 -19.22 -4.92 4.11
C PHE A 131 -18.45 -5.96 4.91
N THR A 132 -19.14 -6.66 5.82
CA THR A 132 -18.58 -7.79 6.55
C THR A 132 -19.66 -8.81 6.88
N CYS A 133 -19.30 -10.07 6.86
CA CYS A 133 -20.14 -11.17 7.33
C CYS A 133 -19.93 -11.53 8.79
N ASN A 134 -19.06 -10.80 9.52
CA ASN A 134 -18.69 -11.10 10.91
C ASN A 134 -19.01 -9.95 11.86
N ASP A 135 -19.97 -10.16 12.75
CA ASP A 135 -20.44 -9.16 13.73
C ASP A 135 -19.34 -8.68 14.69
N SER A 136 -18.32 -9.50 14.95
CA SER A 136 -17.20 -9.11 15.83
C SER A 136 -16.31 -8.01 15.23
N ARG A 137 -16.46 -7.75 13.92
CA ARG A 137 -15.71 -6.74 13.17
C ARG A 137 -16.48 -5.45 12.95
N ILE A 138 -17.56 -5.26 13.72
CA ILE A 138 -18.37 -4.04 13.72
C ILE A 138 -18.26 -3.40 15.09
N ARG A 139 -17.83 -2.13 15.16
CA ARG A 139 -18.02 -1.33 16.39
C ARG A 139 -19.49 -0.95 16.52
N LYS A 140 -20.08 -1.28 17.66
CA LYS A 140 -21.42 -0.83 18.04
C LYS A 140 -21.34 0.56 18.67
#